data_447ea1c3be406c7e13b257220b547b55
#
_entry.id   447ea1c3be406c7e13b257220b547b55
#
_cell.length_a   1.000
_cell.length_b   1.000
_cell.length_c   1.000
_cell.angle_alpha   90.00
_cell.angle_beta   90.00
_cell.angle_gamma   90.00
#
_symmetry.space_group_name_H-M   'P 1'
#
loop_
_entity.id
_entity.type
_entity.pdbx_description
1 polymer ?
#
loop_
_entity_poly.entity_id
_entity_poly.type
_entity_poly.pdbx_seq_one_letter_code
_entity_poly.pdbx_strand_id
1 'polypeptide(L)'
;TGSFGKAFVQSILEHSPNVKRLVIVSRDEQKHHEMMTDLSPVTYPALEYRLGDVRDRNRMIELFRGIDIVVHSAAMKHVPASEMNPMECVKTNIIGSQNVIDAAMVNDVKIVVALSTDKASSPSNFYGASKLCLEKLFTYADSQKREKNIRFTVVRYANVFGSKGSVIPLFLKKK
;
A
#
# COMPACT_ATOMS: atom_id res chain seq x y z
N THR A 1 6.12 -3.20 -4.53
CA THR A 1 6.99 -3.32 -5.73
C THR A 1 7.00 -2.04 -6.60
N GLY A 2 6.26 -0.98 -6.24
CA GLY A 2 6.36 0.35 -6.89
C GLY A 2 7.52 1.18 -6.31
N SER A 3 7.70 2.43 -6.85
CA SER A 3 8.78 3.34 -6.43
C SER A 3 8.81 3.55 -4.91
N PHE A 4 7.66 3.86 -4.29
CA PHE A 4 7.56 4.00 -2.84
C PHE A 4 7.95 2.70 -2.12
N GLY A 5 7.37 1.55 -2.53
CA GLY A 5 7.61 0.27 -1.85
C GLY A 5 9.06 -0.15 -1.88
N LYS A 6 9.76 0.03 -3.02
CA LYS A 6 11.20 -0.26 -3.12
C LYS A 6 12.02 0.61 -2.14
N ALA A 7 11.82 1.92 -2.16
CA ALA A 7 12.53 2.84 -1.27
C ALA A 7 12.20 2.59 0.21
N PHE A 8 10.95 2.29 0.52
CA PHE A 8 10.52 1.98 1.89
C PHE A 8 11.19 0.71 2.42
N VAL A 9 11.21 -0.37 1.61
CA VAL A 9 11.86 -1.64 1.98
C VAL A 9 13.35 -1.44 2.21
N GLN A 10 14.04 -0.72 1.32
CA GLN A 10 15.47 -0.37 1.51
C GLN A 10 15.69 0.37 2.82
N SER A 11 14.89 1.41 3.08
CA SER A 11 14.99 2.19 4.33
C SER A 11 14.75 1.33 5.58
N ILE A 12 13.80 0.39 5.56
CA ILE A 12 13.59 -0.53 6.68
C ILE A 12 14.80 -1.43 6.89
N LEU A 13 15.37 -2.00 5.83
CA LEU A 13 16.55 -2.87 5.93
C LEU A 13 17.78 -2.13 6.47
N GLU A 14 17.93 -0.85 6.11
CA GLU A 14 19.06 -0.02 6.56
C GLU A 14 18.92 0.48 8.00
N HIS A 15 17.70 0.87 8.41
CA HIS A 15 17.48 1.57 9.68
C HIS A 15 16.80 0.72 10.78
N SER A 16 16.36 -0.50 10.43
CA SER A 16 15.63 -1.38 11.35
C SER A 16 16.18 -2.80 11.34
N PRO A 17 17.43 -3.03 11.79
CA PRO A 17 18.10 -4.33 11.69
C PRO A 17 17.42 -5.46 12.51
N ASN A 18 16.53 -5.10 13.43
CA ASN A 18 15.80 -6.04 14.26
C ASN A 18 14.49 -6.55 13.65
N VAL A 19 14.15 -6.15 12.42
CA VAL A 19 12.97 -6.68 11.72
C VAL A 19 13.19 -8.16 11.43
N LYS A 20 12.35 -9.01 12.03
CA LYS A 20 12.45 -10.46 11.88
C LYS A 20 11.84 -10.97 10.58
N ARG A 21 10.81 -10.26 10.10
CA ARG A 21 10.04 -10.67 8.92
C ARG A 21 9.47 -9.44 8.21
N LEU A 22 9.80 -9.27 6.94
CA LEU A 22 9.34 -8.17 6.09
C LEU A 22 8.68 -8.76 4.83
N VAL A 23 7.35 -8.83 4.83
CA VAL A 23 6.57 -9.43 3.76
C VAL A 23 6.18 -8.39 2.72
N ILE A 24 6.60 -8.60 1.49
CA ILE A 24 6.28 -7.74 0.34
C ILE A 24 5.17 -8.41 -0.46
N VAL A 25 3.99 -7.78 -0.46
CA VAL A 25 2.82 -8.28 -1.17
C VAL A 25 2.55 -7.44 -2.41
N SER A 26 2.43 -8.07 -3.56
CA SER A 26 1.92 -7.45 -4.78
C SER A 26 1.32 -8.51 -5.72
N ARG A 27 0.49 -8.08 -6.65
CA ARG A 27 -0.12 -8.95 -7.67
C ARG A 27 0.76 -9.18 -8.89
N ASP A 28 1.85 -8.45 -9.01
CA ASP A 28 2.71 -8.38 -10.19
C ASP A 28 3.97 -9.22 -9.95
N GLU A 29 3.99 -10.42 -10.50
CA GLU A 29 5.09 -11.39 -10.40
C GLU A 29 6.39 -10.83 -10.98
N GLN A 30 6.30 -10.16 -12.14
CA GLN A 30 7.47 -9.59 -12.80
C GLN A 30 8.16 -8.53 -11.93
N LYS A 31 7.38 -7.66 -11.29
CA LYS A 31 7.94 -6.67 -10.35
C LYS A 31 8.50 -7.28 -9.08
N HIS A 32 7.99 -8.44 -8.63
CA HIS A 32 8.63 -9.20 -7.58
C HIS A 32 10.00 -9.69 -8.02
N HIS A 33 10.08 -10.31 -9.19
CA HIS A 33 11.35 -10.80 -9.75
C HIS A 33 12.38 -9.68 -9.90
N GLU A 34 11.99 -8.56 -10.50
CA GLU A 34 12.86 -7.37 -10.62
C GLU A 34 13.34 -6.84 -9.26
N MET A 35 12.46 -6.82 -8.27
CA MET A 35 12.81 -6.34 -6.93
C MET A 35 13.72 -7.33 -6.19
N MET A 36 13.55 -8.63 -6.39
CA MET A 36 14.41 -9.68 -5.82
C MET A 36 15.83 -9.66 -6.37
N THR A 37 16.04 -9.11 -7.58
CA THR A 37 17.38 -8.91 -8.15
C THR A 37 18.19 -7.91 -7.33
N ASP A 38 17.54 -6.83 -6.87
CA ASP A 38 18.18 -5.76 -6.08
C ASP A 38 18.16 -6.09 -4.57
N LEU A 39 17.09 -6.71 -4.10
CA LEU A 39 16.81 -7.00 -2.68
C LEU A 39 16.53 -8.49 -2.51
N SER A 40 17.58 -9.29 -2.57
CA SER A 40 17.47 -10.74 -2.50
C SER A 40 17.22 -11.25 -1.07
N PRO A 41 16.29 -12.22 -0.87
CA PRO A 41 16.14 -12.92 0.41
C PRO A 41 17.41 -13.67 0.86
N VAL A 42 18.33 -13.97 -0.06
CA VAL A 42 19.64 -14.55 0.29
C VAL A 42 20.50 -13.52 1.03
N THR A 43 20.48 -12.27 0.59
CA THR A 43 21.22 -11.17 1.23
C THR A 43 20.47 -10.65 2.46
N TYR A 44 19.15 -10.64 2.41
CA TYR A 44 18.26 -10.14 3.46
C TYR A 44 17.27 -11.23 3.89
N PRO A 45 17.65 -12.15 4.79
CA PRO A 45 16.80 -13.30 5.16
C PRO A 45 15.44 -12.96 5.77
N ALA A 46 15.27 -11.71 6.24
CA ALA A 46 13.98 -11.23 6.74
C ALA A 46 12.95 -10.97 5.62
N LEU A 47 13.38 -10.89 4.35
CA LEU A 47 12.50 -10.59 3.23
C LEU A 47 11.72 -11.82 2.77
N GLU A 48 10.42 -11.64 2.60
CA GLU A 48 9.52 -12.59 1.96
C GLU A 48 8.73 -11.90 0.85
N TYR A 49 8.73 -12.47 -0.35
CA TYR A 49 7.92 -12.02 -1.48
C TYR A 49 6.69 -12.92 -1.62
N ARG A 50 5.51 -12.36 -1.56
CA ARG A 50 4.23 -13.08 -1.63
C ARG A 50 3.30 -12.49 -2.67
N LEU A 51 2.81 -13.29 -3.58
CA LEU A 51 1.77 -12.88 -4.52
C LEU A 51 0.43 -12.73 -3.79
N GLY A 52 -0.22 -11.60 -4.01
CA GLY A 52 -1.54 -11.30 -3.46
C GLY A 52 -2.12 -10.02 -4.05
N ASP A 53 -3.44 -9.99 -4.17
CA ASP A 53 -4.19 -8.81 -4.60
C ASP A 53 -5.05 -8.34 -3.43
N VAL A 54 -5.03 -7.06 -3.11
CA VAL A 54 -5.84 -6.47 -2.04
C VAL A 54 -7.35 -6.67 -2.26
N ARG A 55 -7.76 -6.95 -3.49
CA ARG A 55 -9.15 -7.27 -3.84
C ARG A 55 -9.60 -8.66 -3.36
N ASP A 56 -8.63 -9.54 -3.06
CA ASP A 56 -8.88 -10.87 -2.50
C ASP A 56 -8.78 -10.83 -0.97
N ARG A 57 -9.96 -10.75 -0.33
CA ARG A 57 -10.07 -10.69 1.13
C ARG A 57 -9.43 -11.89 1.83
N ASN A 58 -9.71 -13.11 1.33
CA ASN A 58 -9.22 -14.32 1.96
C ASN A 58 -7.70 -14.40 1.87
N ARG A 59 -7.14 -14.03 0.73
CA ARG A 59 -5.69 -13.97 0.55
C ARG A 59 -5.03 -12.96 1.49
N MET A 60 -5.64 -11.79 1.71
CA MET A 60 -5.14 -10.81 2.67
C MET A 60 -5.14 -11.37 4.10
N ILE A 61 -6.20 -12.05 4.51
CA ILE A 61 -6.27 -12.70 5.83
C ILE A 61 -5.15 -13.71 6.03
N GLU A 62 -4.86 -14.53 5.02
CA GLU A 62 -3.73 -15.47 5.08
C GLU A 62 -2.38 -14.77 5.21
N LEU A 63 -2.14 -13.75 4.40
CA LEU A 63 -0.87 -13.03 4.33
C LEU A 63 -0.56 -12.22 5.60
N PHE A 64 -1.58 -11.83 6.36
CA PHE A 64 -1.42 -11.04 7.58
C PHE A 64 -1.17 -11.88 8.83
N ARG A 65 -1.16 -13.20 8.74
CA ARG A 65 -0.85 -14.07 9.88
C ARG A 65 0.54 -13.78 10.45
N GLY A 66 0.58 -13.44 11.73
CA GLY A 66 1.83 -13.14 12.44
C GLY A 66 2.51 -11.82 12.01
N ILE A 67 1.75 -10.88 11.46
CA ILE A 67 2.20 -9.54 11.09
C ILE A 67 1.80 -8.54 12.17
N ASP A 68 2.76 -7.78 12.69
CA ASP A 68 2.52 -6.72 13.66
C ASP A 68 2.15 -5.38 13.02
N ILE A 69 2.76 -5.05 11.89
CA ILE A 69 2.64 -3.74 11.23
C ILE A 69 2.33 -3.92 9.75
N VAL A 70 1.35 -3.21 9.25
CA VAL A 70 0.98 -3.19 7.83
C VAL A 70 1.12 -1.79 7.26
N VAL A 71 1.79 -1.66 6.11
CA VAL A 71 1.83 -0.44 5.31
C VAL A 71 1.05 -0.67 4.02
N HIS A 72 -0.16 -0.09 3.95
CA HIS A 72 -1.04 -0.21 2.80
C HIS A 72 -0.76 0.87 1.76
N SER A 73 -0.03 0.50 0.72
CA SER A 73 0.36 1.39 -0.40
C SER A 73 -0.25 0.99 -1.75
N ALA A 74 -1.01 -0.11 -1.79
CA ALA A 74 -1.62 -0.58 -3.02
C ALA A 74 -2.75 0.36 -3.46
N ALA A 75 -2.69 0.84 -4.71
CA ALA A 75 -3.73 1.69 -5.28
C ALA A 75 -3.63 1.78 -6.81
N MET A 76 -4.75 2.05 -7.47
CA MET A 76 -4.76 2.70 -8.77
C MET A 76 -4.56 4.19 -8.55
N LYS A 77 -3.47 4.76 -9.10
CA LYS A 77 -3.06 6.15 -8.83
C LYS A 77 -3.06 7.08 -10.06
N HIS A 78 -3.17 6.52 -11.25
CA HIS A 78 -3.20 7.29 -12.49
C HIS A 78 -4.60 7.86 -12.71
N VAL A 79 -4.74 9.18 -12.69
CA VAL A 79 -6.04 9.87 -12.81
C VAL A 79 -6.78 9.45 -14.07
N PRO A 80 -6.20 9.52 -15.31
CA PRO A 80 -6.93 9.10 -16.49
C PRO A 80 -7.39 7.64 -16.45
N ALA A 81 -6.55 6.74 -15.93
CA ALA A 81 -6.90 5.32 -15.82
C ALA A 81 -8.05 5.09 -14.83
N SER A 82 -8.11 5.86 -13.75
CA SER A 82 -9.18 5.78 -12.75
C SER A 82 -10.50 6.31 -13.29
N GLU A 83 -10.47 7.39 -14.08
CA GLU A 83 -11.67 7.92 -14.77
C GLU A 83 -12.22 6.94 -15.81
N MET A 84 -11.35 6.31 -16.60
CA MET A 84 -11.74 5.35 -17.62
C MET A 84 -12.18 3.99 -17.04
N ASN A 85 -11.76 3.64 -15.84
CA ASN A 85 -12.03 2.34 -15.21
C ASN A 85 -12.51 2.52 -13.77
N PRO A 86 -13.66 3.18 -13.53
CA PRO A 86 -14.09 3.56 -12.19
C PRO A 86 -14.31 2.35 -11.27
N MET A 87 -14.91 1.26 -11.77
CA MET A 87 -15.13 0.07 -10.96
C MET A 87 -13.83 -0.65 -10.55
N GLU A 88 -12.81 -0.66 -11.40
CA GLU A 88 -11.51 -1.22 -11.02
C GLU A 88 -10.81 -0.34 -9.96
N CYS A 89 -11.02 0.98 -10.04
CA CYS A 89 -10.57 1.91 -9.00
C CYS A 89 -11.31 1.68 -7.67
N VAL A 90 -12.65 1.52 -7.69
CA VAL A 90 -13.44 1.15 -6.51
C VAL A 90 -12.95 -0.16 -5.90
N LYS A 91 -12.83 -1.21 -6.70
CA LYS A 91 -12.37 -2.53 -6.22
C LYS A 91 -10.99 -2.46 -5.58
N THR A 92 -10.07 -1.69 -6.16
CA THR A 92 -8.69 -1.61 -5.66
C THR A 92 -8.56 -0.66 -4.47
N ASN A 93 -9.03 0.59 -4.62
CA ASN A 93 -8.77 1.65 -3.65
C ASN A 93 -9.74 1.65 -2.48
N ILE A 94 -10.98 1.18 -2.67
CA ILE A 94 -12.03 1.20 -1.64
C ILE A 94 -12.21 -0.21 -1.06
N ILE A 95 -12.65 -1.17 -1.88
CA ILE A 95 -12.87 -2.54 -1.40
C ILE A 95 -11.57 -3.20 -0.95
N GLY A 96 -10.48 -3.00 -1.71
CA GLY A 96 -9.16 -3.48 -1.31
C GLY A 96 -8.69 -2.90 0.02
N SER A 97 -8.99 -1.64 0.31
CA SER A 97 -8.71 -1.01 1.61
C SER A 97 -9.55 -1.62 2.73
N GLN A 98 -10.84 -1.90 2.48
CA GLN A 98 -11.69 -2.60 3.44
C GLN A 98 -11.15 -4.01 3.73
N ASN A 99 -10.72 -4.74 2.71
CA ASN A 99 -10.11 -6.07 2.88
C ASN A 99 -8.84 -6.03 3.74
N VAL A 100 -8.03 -4.98 3.61
CA VAL A 100 -6.84 -4.75 4.45
C VAL A 100 -7.25 -4.50 5.91
N ILE A 101 -8.28 -3.69 6.15
CA ILE A 101 -8.83 -3.45 7.48
C ILE A 101 -9.33 -4.76 8.09
N ASP A 102 -10.15 -5.52 7.36
CA ASP A 102 -10.70 -6.79 7.81
C ASP A 102 -9.60 -7.80 8.17
N ALA A 103 -8.61 -7.94 7.29
CA ALA A 103 -7.48 -8.84 7.50
C ALA A 103 -6.65 -8.44 8.74
N ALA A 104 -6.45 -7.15 8.95
CA ALA A 104 -5.74 -6.63 10.11
C ALA A 104 -6.51 -6.89 11.41
N MET A 105 -7.83 -6.68 11.38
CA MET A 105 -8.70 -6.97 12.54
C MET A 105 -8.77 -8.45 12.88
N VAL A 106 -8.78 -9.35 11.89
CA VAL A 106 -8.82 -10.81 12.09
C VAL A 106 -7.50 -11.33 12.67
N ASN A 107 -6.37 -10.75 12.28
CA ASN A 107 -5.03 -11.23 12.67
C ASN A 107 -4.40 -10.44 13.82
N ASP A 108 -5.17 -9.57 14.51
CA ASP A 108 -4.71 -8.76 15.63
C ASP A 108 -3.41 -7.95 15.32
N VAL A 109 -3.35 -7.42 14.10
CA VAL A 109 -2.28 -6.49 13.68
C VAL A 109 -2.27 -5.28 14.60
N LYS A 110 -1.10 -4.84 15.02
CA LYS A 110 -0.98 -3.73 15.99
C LYS A 110 -1.12 -2.35 15.35
N ILE A 111 -0.53 -2.18 14.17
CA ILE A 111 -0.50 -0.88 13.48
C ILE A 111 -0.76 -1.08 11.99
N VAL A 112 -1.68 -0.30 11.44
CA VAL A 112 -1.91 -0.22 9.99
C VAL A 112 -1.76 1.23 9.55
N VAL A 113 -0.83 1.48 8.63
CA VAL A 113 -0.61 2.79 8.02
C VAL A 113 -1.06 2.76 6.57
N ALA A 114 -2.08 3.53 6.23
CA ALA A 114 -2.54 3.67 4.86
C ALA A 114 -1.98 4.93 4.20
N LEU A 115 -1.49 4.79 2.96
CA LEU A 115 -1.00 5.92 2.19
C LEU A 115 -2.14 6.59 1.43
N SER A 116 -2.27 7.90 1.61
CA SER A 116 -3.22 8.75 0.89
C SER A 116 -2.48 9.83 0.08
N THR A 117 -3.17 10.86 -0.34
CA THR A 117 -2.68 11.89 -1.25
C THR A 117 -3.29 13.25 -0.91
N ASP A 118 -2.60 14.33 -1.29
CA ASP A 118 -3.14 15.69 -1.31
C ASP A 118 -4.46 15.81 -2.10
N LYS A 119 -4.61 14.99 -3.16
CA LYS A 119 -5.80 14.96 -4.03
C LYS A 119 -7.06 14.41 -3.34
N ALA A 120 -6.92 13.83 -2.15
CA ALA A 120 -8.06 13.47 -1.29
C ALA A 120 -8.68 14.66 -0.57
N SER A 121 -7.99 15.81 -0.55
CA SER A 121 -8.53 17.07 -0.03
C SER A 121 -9.31 17.78 -1.13
N SER A 122 -10.63 17.92 -0.97
CA SER A 122 -11.52 18.49 -2.01
C SER A 122 -11.31 17.85 -3.40
N PRO A 123 -11.59 16.56 -3.55
CA PRO A 123 -11.20 15.80 -4.75
C PRO A 123 -11.90 16.30 -6.00
N SER A 124 -11.13 16.66 -7.02
CA SER A 124 -11.61 17.07 -8.36
C SER A 124 -11.58 15.94 -9.38
N ASN A 125 -11.18 14.72 -8.97
CA ASN A 125 -11.09 13.55 -9.83
C ASN A 125 -11.38 12.27 -9.05
N PHE A 126 -11.67 11.19 -9.78
CA PHE A 126 -12.10 9.93 -9.19
C PHE A 126 -11.00 9.26 -8.33
N TYR A 127 -9.73 9.39 -8.72
CA TYR A 127 -8.63 8.92 -7.89
C TYR A 127 -8.64 9.60 -6.51
N GLY A 128 -8.72 10.93 -6.48
CA GLY A 128 -8.80 11.70 -5.23
C GLY A 128 -10.01 11.30 -4.38
N ALA A 129 -11.19 11.18 -5.01
CA ALA A 129 -12.41 10.74 -4.34
C ALA A 129 -12.26 9.33 -3.74
N SER A 130 -11.68 8.38 -4.49
CA SER A 130 -11.43 7.02 -3.99
C SER A 130 -10.47 6.99 -2.80
N LYS A 131 -9.47 7.88 -2.78
CA LYS A 131 -8.54 8.00 -1.65
C LYS A 131 -9.21 8.67 -0.44
N LEU A 132 -10.11 9.61 -0.65
CA LEU A 132 -10.94 10.15 0.45
C LEU A 132 -11.83 9.04 1.06
N CYS A 133 -12.42 8.17 0.24
CA CYS A 133 -13.16 7.01 0.75
C CYS A 133 -12.26 6.10 1.60
N LEU A 134 -11.05 5.76 1.12
CA LEU A 134 -10.05 5.03 1.90
C LEU A 134 -9.81 5.68 3.27
N GLU A 135 -9.58 6.99 3.32
CA GLU A 135 -9.33 7.70 4.57
C GLU A 135 -10.50 7.56 5.55
N LYS A 136 -11.73 7.70 5.04
CA LYS A 136 -12.94 7.52 5.86
C LYS A 136 -13.07 6.10 6.42
N LEU A 137 -12.77 5.08 5.60
CA LEU A 137 -12.76 3.68 6.06
C LEU A 137 -11.75 3.46 7.18
N PHE A 138 -10.52 3.93 7.04
CA PHE A 138 -9.48 3.78 8.05
C PHE A 138 -9.77 4.56 9.32
N THR A 139 -10.26 5.80 9.22
CA THR A 139 -10.66 6.60 10.37
C THR A 139 -11.83 5.95 11.11
N TYR A 140 -12.82 5.44 10.37
CA TYR A 140 -13.94 4.71 10.96
C TYR A 140 -13.47 3.42 11.65
N ALA A 141 -12.60 2.63 11.01
CA ALA A 141 -12.06 1.41 11.62
C ALA A 141 -11.32 1.71 12.93
N ASP A 142 -10.54 2.80 12.99
CA ASP A 142 -9.86 3.20 14.22
C ASP A 142 -10.85 3.56 15.35
N SER A 143 -11.96 4.22 15.01
CA SER A 143 -13.02 4.55 15.99
C SER A 143 -13.81 3.33 16.47
N GLN A 144 -13.93 2.27 15.65
CA GLN A 144 -14.72 1.07 15.93
C GLN A 144 -13.91 -0.13 16.44
N LYS A 145 -12.64 0.04 16.67
CA LYS A 145 -11.73 -1.06 17.10
C LYS A 145 -12.04 -1.67 18.46
N ARG A 146 -12.92 -1.04 19.25
CA ARG A 146 -13.35 -1.48 20.60
C ARG A 146 -12.13 -1.76 21.49
N GLU A 147 -12.08 -2.96 22.09
CA GLU A 147 -10.99 -3.40 22.98
C GLU A 147 -9.73 -3.91 22.24
N LYS A 148 -9.75 -3.98 20.90
CA LYS A 148 -8.60 -4.43 20.14
C LYS A 148 -7.45 -3.40 20.20
N ASN A 149 -6.26 -3.88 20.50
CA ASN A 149 -5.05 -3.04 20.53
C ASN A 149 -4.48 -2.85 19.12
N ILE A 150 -5.28 -2.30 18.24
CA ILE A 150 -4.90 -1.97 16.87
C ILE A 150 -5.03 -0.47 16.65
N ARG A 151 -4.14 0.10 15.86
CA ARG A 151 -4.19 1.51 15.43
C ARG A 151 -4.23 1.59 13.92
N PHE A 152 -5.22 2.29 13.40
CA PHE A 152 -5.31 2.64 11.99
C PHE A 152 -4.92 4.10 11.78
N THR A 153 -3.98 4.36 10.89
CA THR A 153 -3.46 5.70 10.63
C THR A 153 -3.42 5.94 9.12
N VAL A 154 -3.71 7.16 8.72
CA VAL A 154 -3.60 7.60 7.32
C VAL A 154 -2.53 8.67 7.21
N VAL A 155 -1.66 8.56 6.21
CA VAL A 155 -0.64 9.54 5.88
C VAL A 155 -0.93 10.14 4.50
N ARG A 156 -1.15 11.44 4.43
CA ARG A 156 -1.22 12.21 3.18
C ARG A 156 0.15 12.69 2.78
N TYR A 157 0.48 12.60 1.49
CA TYR A 157 1.64 13.24 0.90
C TYR A 157 1.31 13.78 -0.49
N ALA A 158 2.06 14.78 -0.91
CA ALA A 158 1.94 15.37 -2.23
C ALA A 158 2.68 14.53 -3.31
N ASN A 159 3.04 15.13 -4.43
CA ASN A 159 3.76 14.43 -5.49
C ASN A 159 5.17 14.02 -5.03
N VAL A 160 5.46 12.72 -5.11
CA VAL A 160 6.78 12.19 -4.76
C VAL A 160 7.74 12.47 -5.90
N PHE A 161 8.79 13.22 -5.61
CA PHE A 161 9.84 13.60 -6.54
C PHE A 161 10.49 12.35 -7.16
N GLY A 162 10.69 12.36 -8.49
CA GLY A 162 11.35 11.25 -9.19
C GLY A 162 10.54 9.93 -9.29
N SER A 163 9.32 9.86 -8.75
CA SER A 163 8.50 8.65 -8.85
C SER A 163 8.04 8.38 -10.29
N LYS A 164 7.93 7.10 -10.66
CA LYS A 164 7.45 6.68 -11.99
C LYS A 164 6.09 7.29 -12.31
N GLY A 165 6.00 7.99 -13.45
CA GLY A 165 4.79 8.71 -13.87
C GLY A 165 4.61 10.09 -13.23
N SER A 166 5.61 10.62 -12.47
CA SER A 166 5.60 12.00 -12.00
C SER A 166 6.08 12.98 -13.07
N VAL A 167 5.82 14.26 -12.85
CA VAL A 167 6.06 15.34 -13.83
C VAL A 167 7.52 15.44 -14.27
N ILE A 168 8.48 15.23 -13.38
CA ILE A 168 9.90 15.39 -13.68
C ILE A 168 10.42 14.34 -14.64
N PRO A 169 10.25 13.02 -14.44
CA PRO A 169 10.58 12.03 -15.45
C PRO A 169 9.87 12.25 -16.79
N LEU A 170 8.68 12.85 -16.78
CA LEU A 170 7.95 13.17 -18.01
C LEU A 170 8.64 14.30 -18.79
N PHE A 171 9.08 15.37 -18.12
CA PHE A 171 9.80 16.46 -18.77
C PHE A 171 11.19 16.04 -19.28
N LEU A 172 11.91 15.21 -18.53
CA LEU A 172 13.22 14.70 -18.94
C LEU A 172 13.15 13.79 -20.18
N LYS A 173 11.99 13.13 -20.41
CA LYS A 173 11.78 12.30 -21.60
C LYS A 173 11.35 13.10 -22.84
N LYS A 174 10.94 14.36 -22.69
CA LYS A 174 10.51 15.22 -23.81
C LYS A 174 11.63 16.13 -24.33
N LYS A 175 12.84 16.01 -23.80
CA LYS A 175 14.06 16.52 -24.39
C LYS A 175 14.68 15.47 -25.32
#